data_5388313f7c80eba9ba736f518488378c
#
_entry.id   5388313f7c80eba9ba736f518488378c
#
_cell.length_a   1.000
_cell.length_b   1.000
_cell.length_c   1.000
_cell.angle_alpha   90.00
_cell.angle_beta   90.00
_cell.angle_gamma   90.00
#
_symmetry.space_group_name_H-M   'P 1'
#
loop_
_entity.id
_entity.type
_entity.pdbx_description
1 polymer ?
#
loop_
_entity_poly.entity_id
_entity_poly.type
_entity_poly.pdbx_seq_one_letter_code
_entity_poly.pdbx_strand_id
1 'polypeptide(L)'
;MSITEIFISILTNSHNFVNKWGYLGIFLVSLVSSATIIFPIPIFLILFTFGAIFNPFFVALAGAIGATVGNLTSYFLGLGGKEVLEKKYSKKLEKIKKTFHKYGSVFWIIFVNVTPLPNDIVGVFCGVIRYDFKKYFIASFIGQMILALFLAYSGFYSINWVLDFLQPRLGLEF
;
A
#
# COMPACT_ATOMS: atom_id res chain seq x y z
N MET A 1 -13.25 10.14 -22.96
CA MET A 1 -13.07 10.17 -21.49
C MET A 1 -11.63 10.54 -21.20
N SER A 2 -11.39 11.64 -20.54
CA SER A 2 -10.05 12.13 -20.22
C SER A 2 -9.46 11.26 -19.09
N ILE A 3 -8.13 11.17 -19.00
CA ILE A 3 -7.44 10.45 -17.89
C ILE A 3 -7.87 10.99 -16.53
N THR A 4 -8.10 12.30 -16.45
CA THR A 4 -8.62 12.97 -15.25
C THR A 4 -10.03 12.52 -14.87
N GLU A 5 -10.93 12.32 -15.83
CA GLU A 5 -12.28 11.82 -15.57
C GLU A 5 -12.27 10.38 -15.07
N ILE A 6 -11.40 9.53 -15.63
CA ILE A 6 -11.23 8.15 -15.17
C ILE A 6 -10.72 8.15 -13.73
N PHE A 7 -9.71 8.97 -13.42
CA PHE A 7 -9.14 9.07 -12.10
C PHE A 7 -10.15 9.56 -11.04
N ILE A 8 -10.92 10.60 -11.37
CA ILE A 8 -11.98 11.13 -10.50
C ILE A 8 -13.08 10.07 -10.29
N SER A 9 -13.50 9.37 -11.34
CA SER A 9 -14.51 8.32 -11.26
C SER A 9 -14.06 7.17 -10.34
N ILE A 10 -12.81 6.72 -10.46
CA ILE A 10 -12.25 5.68 -9.59
C ILE A 10 -12.22 6.14 -8.13
N LEU A 11 -11.77 7.37 -7.88
CA LEU A 11 -11.77 7.94 -6.53
C LEU A 11 -13.17 8.00 -5.93
N THR A 12 -14.13 8.57 -6.66
CA THR A 12 -15.51 8.74 -6.19
C THR A 12 -16.17 7.39 -5.90
N ASN A 13 -16.00 6.42 -6.79
CA ASN A 13 -16.57 5.08 -6.60
C ASN A 13 -15.92 4.37 -5.39
N SER A 14 -14.62 4.48 -5.21
CA SER A 14 -13.92 3.91 -4.05
C SER A 14 -14.40 4.58 -2.75
N HIS A 15 -14.58 5.88 -2.74
CA HIS A 15 -15.09 6.64 -1.60
C HIS A 15 -16.51 6.19 -1.21
N ASN A 16 -17.41 6.11 -2.17
CA ASN A 16 -18.79 5.64 -1.95
C ASN A 16 -18.83 4.21 -1.45
N PHE A 17 -17.95 3.34 -1.96
CA PHE A 17 -17.84 1.96 -1.53
C PHE A 17 -17.36 1.86 -0.08
N VAL A 18 -16.34 2.62 0.31
CA VAL A 18 -15.84 2.64 1.69
C VAL A 18 -16.87 3.22 2.66
N ASN A 19 -17.58 4.28 2.28
CA ASN A 19 -18.66 4.83 3.11
C ASN A 19 -19.77 3.80 3.41
N LYS A 20 -20.06 2.91 2.45
CA LYS A 20 -21.07 1.85 2.61
C LYS A 20 -20.56 0.66 3.42
N TRP A 21 -19.30 0.28 3.26
CA TRP A 21 -18.71 -0.94 3.83
C TRP A 21 -17.73 -0.68 4.99
N GLY A 22 -17.46 0.58 5.33
CA GLY A 22 -16.55 0.96 6.42
C GLY A 22 -15.15 0.35 6.28
N TYR A 23 -14.63 -0.23 7.35
CA TYR A 23 -13.28 -0.82 7.36
C TYR A 23 -13.12 -1.99 6.37
N LEU A 24 -14.18 -2.76 6.11
CA LEU A 24 -14.16 -3.80 5.08
C LEU A 24 -13.98 -3.21 3.68
N GLY A 25 -14.62 -2.07 3.42
CA GLY A 25 -14.41 -1.31 2.17
C GLY A 25 -12.97 -0.87 1.99
N ILE A 26 -12.34 -0.35 3.06
CA ILE A 26 -10.92 0.04 3.05
C ILE A 26 -10.02 -1.16 2.74
N PHE A 27 -10.26 -2.29 3.41
CA PHE A 27 -9.54 -3.53 3.15
C PHE A 27 -9.63 -3.98 1.69
N LEU A 28 -10.85 -4.05 1.13
CA LEU A 28 -11.07 -4.51 -0.25
C LEU A 28 -10.47 -3.55 -1.28
N VAL A 29 -10.63 -2.24 -1.09
CA VAL A 29 -10.02 -1.23 -1.99
C VAL A 29 -8.49 -1.31 -1.92
N SER A 30 -7.91 -1.46 -0.73
CA SER A 30 -6.47 -1.61 -0.56
C SER A 30 -5.94 -2.89 -1.21
N LEU A 31 -6.68 -4.00 -1.09
CA LEU A 31 -6.36 -5.27 -1.72
C LEU A 31 -6.34 -5.15 -3.24
N VAL A 32 -7.41 -4.60 -3.83
CA VAL A 32 -7.53 -4.44 -5.28
C VAL A 32 -6.48 -3.46 -5.81
N SER A 33 -6.28 -2.34 -5.12
CA SER A 33 -5.26 -1.35 -5.47
C SER A 33 -3.86 -1.96 -5.54
N SER A 34 -3.50 -2.76 -4.53
CA SER A 34 -2.18 -3.40 -4.44
C SER A 34 -2.04 -4.65 -5.29
N ALA A 35 -3.14 -5.28 -5.72
CA ALA A 35 -3.13 -6.41 -6.64
C ALA A 35 -2.99 -5.97 -8.11
N THR A 36 -3.24 -4.70 -8.42
CA THR A 36 -3.32 -4.19 -9.79
C THR A 36 -2.06 -3.38 -10.11
N ILE A 37 -1.12 -3.98 -10.83
CA ILE A 37 0.14 -3.34 -11.26
C ILE A 37 -0.11 -2.17 -12.23
N ILE A 38 -1.20 -2.22 -13.01
CA ILE A 38 -1.45 -1.31 -14.15
C ILE A 38 -2.31 -0.09 -13.77
N PHE A 39 -3.18 -0.21 -12.77
CA PHE A 39 -4.09 0.87 -12.36
C PHE A 39 -3.84 1.25 -10.90
N PRO A 40 -2.96 2.22 -10.62
CA PRO A 40 -2.77 2.69 -9.26
C PRO A 40 -4.01 3.46 -8.79
N ILE A 41 -4.89 2.80 -8.04
CA ILE A 41 -5.88 3.52 -7.24
C ILE A 41 -5.07 4.31 -6.19
N PRO A 42 -5.30 5.62 -6.03
CA PRO A 42 -4.54 6.42 -5.08
C PRO A 42 -4.95 6.10 -3.64
N ILE A 43 -4.58 4.91 -3.19
CA ILE A 43 -4.88 4.39 -1.85
C ILE A 43 -4.41 5.34 -0.74
N PHE A 44 -3.37 6.13 -0.99
CA PHE A 44 -2.86 7.14 -0.05
C PHE A 44 -3.92 8.18 0.29
N LEU A 45 -4.67 8.67 -0.71
CA LEU A 45 -5.77 9.61 -0.48
C LEU A 45 -6.91 8.98 0.28
N ILE A 46 -7.22 7.70 0.02
CA ILE A 46 -8.27 6.97 0.72
C ILE A 46 -7.89 6.79 2.18
N LEU A 47 -6.69 6.30 2.49
CA LEU A 47 -6.24 6.13 3.87
C LEU A 47 -6.17 7.46 4.63
N PHE A 48 -5.72 8.53 3.98
CA PHE A 48 -5.68 9.87 4.55
C PHE A 48 -7.10 10.38 4.87
N THR A 49 -8.01 10.35 3.90
CA THR A 49 -9.37 10.88 4.07
C THR A 49 -10.17 10.07 5.07
N PHE A 50 -10.10 8.74 4.99
CA PHE A 50 -10.86 7.89 5.94
C PHE A 50 -10.22 7.81 7.32
N GLY A 51 -8.93 8.05 7.44
CA GLY A 51 -8.26 8.27 8.72
C GLY A 51 -8.79 9.48 9.47
N ALA A 52 -9.27 10.50 8.75
CA ALA A 52 -9.91 11.67 9.32
C ALA A 52 -11.37 11.44 9.79
N ILE A 53 -12.06 10.46 9.19
CA ILE A 53 -13.49 10.19 9.42
C ILE A 53 -13.70 9.03 10.39
N PHE A 54 -12.90 7.99 10.26
CA PHE A 54 -12.95 6.79 11.07
C PHE A 54 -11.78 6.73 12.05
N ASN A 55 -11.79 5.74 12.97
CA ASN A 55 -10.65 5.52 13.84
C ASN A 55 -9.39 5.20 13.02
N PRO A 56 -8.34 6.05 13.10
CA PRO A 56 -7.17 5.95 12.23
C PRO A 56 -6.40 4.64 12.39
N PHE A 57 -6.40 4.05 13.58
CA PHE A 57 -5.74 2.77 13.82
C PHE A 57 -6.41 1.63 13.04
N PHE A 58 -7.74 1.54 13.07
CA PHE A 58 -8.46 0.50 12.33
C PHE A 58 -8.45 0.73 10.81
N VAL A 59 -8.45 1.99 10.38
CA VAL A 59 -8.22 2.36 8.96
C VAL A 59 -6.87 1.85 8.50
N ALA A 60 -5.81 2.13 9.26
CA ALA A 60 -4.46 1.68 8.94
C ALA A 60 -4.34 0.15 8.94
N LEU A 61 -4.95 -0.52 9.92
CA LEU A 61 -4.93 -1.97 10.01
C LEU A 61 -5.63 -2.64 8.82
N ALA A 62 -6.84 -2.19 8.48
CA ALA A 62 -7.59 -2.70 7.33
C ALA A 62 -6.84 -2.44 6.02
N GLY A 63 -6.30 -1.24 5.84
CA GLY A 63 -5.49 -0.85 4.68
C GLY A 63 -4.22 -1.69 4.54
N ALA A 64 -3.46 -1.86 5.63
CA ALA A 64 -2.22 -2.62 5.63
C ALA A 64 -2.44 -4.11 5.33
N ILE A 65 -3.47 -4.73 5.92
CA ILE A 65 -3.79 -6.14 5.63
C ILE A 65 -4.19 -6.28 4.17
N GLY A 66 -5.11 -5.43 3.67
CA GLY A 66 -5.55 -5.46 2.28
C GLY A 66 -4.39 -5.28 1.30
N ALA A 67 -3.54 -4.26 1.51
CA ALA A 67 -2.38 -4.01 0.66
C ALA A 67 -1.36 -5.15 0.71
N THR A 68 -1.09 -5.74 1.88
CA THR A 68 -0.17 -6.86 1.99
C THR A 68 -0.66 -8.09 1.23
N VAL A 69 -1.95 -8.42 1.36
CA VAL A 69 -2.55 -9.53 0.61
C VAL A 69 -2.52 -9.25 -0.89
N GLY A 70 -2.82 -8.01 -1.31
CA GLY A 70 -2.70 -7.58 -2.70
C GLY A 70 -1.28 -7.73 -3.26
N ASN A 71 -0.25 -7.36 -2.51
CA ASN A 71 1.16 -7.49 -2.91
C ASN A 71 1.62 -8.95 -3.12
N LEU A 72 0.87 -9.94 -2.59
CA LEU A 72 1.18 -11.35 -2.87
C LEU A 72 0.99 -11.71 -4.34
N THR A 73 0.12 -11.01 -5.08
CA THR A 73 -0.04 -11.23 -6.53
C THR A 73 1.28 -10.98 -7.26
N SER A 74 1.98 -9.88 -6.95
CA SER A 74 3.29 -9.55 -7.52
C SER A 74 4.35 -10.61 -7.15
N TYR A 75 4.34 -11.10 -5.90
CA TYR A 75 5.23 -12.18 -5.48
C TYR A 75 4.97 -13.48 -6.26
N PHE A 76 3.71 -13.89 -6.42
CA PHE A 76 3.36 -15.09 -7.18
C PHE A 76 3.62 -14.95 -8.68
N LEU A 77 3.43 -13.76 -9.25
CA LEU A 77 3.84 -13.47 -10.63
C LEU A 77 5.36 -13.63 -10.82
N GLY A 78 6.14 -13.18 -9.84
CA GLY A 78 7.59 -13.39 -9.83
C GLY A 78 7.98 -14.87 -9.77
N LEU A 79 7.29 -15.66 -8.95
CA LEU A 79 7.48 -17.11 -8.87
C LEU A 79 7.20 -17.80 -10.20
N GLY A 80 6.08 -17.44 -10.87
CA GLY A 80 5.70 -18.01 -12.17
C GLY A 80 6.65 -17.59 -13.31
N GLY A 81 7.18 -16.37 -13.28
CA GLY A 81 8.11 -15.85 -14.29
C GLY A 81 9.57 -16.29 -14.12
N LYS A 82 9.90 -17.03 -13.07
CA LYS A 82 11.27 -17.40 -12.70
C LYS A 82 12.03 -18.10 -13.83
N GLU A 83 11.44 -19.12 -14.47
CA GLU A 83 12.13 -19.94 -15.48
C GLU A 83 12.57 -19.12 -16.70
N VAL A 84 11.75 -18.15 -17.10
CA VAL A 84 12.05 -17.26 -18.23
C VAL A 84 13.19 -16.30 -17.88
N LEU A 85 13.18 -15.74 -16.68
CA LEU A 85 14.17 -14.79 -16.20
C LEU A 85 15.51 -15.45 -15.85
N GLU A 86 15.51 -16.65 -15.28
CA GLU A 86 16.74 -17.40 -15.00
C GLU A 86 17.48 -17.81 -16.27
N LYS A 87 16.77 -18.23 -17.32
CA LYS A 87 17.40 -18.55 -18.62
C LYS A 87 18.12 -17.34 -19.22
N LYS A 88 17.58 -16.12 -19.03
CA LYS A 88 18.10 -14.91 -19.67
C LYS A 88 19.10 -14.13 -18.79
N TYR A 89 18.98 -14.21 -17.47
CA TYR A 89 19.70 -13.30 -16.54
C TYR A 89 20.34 -13.98 -15.33
N SER A 90 20.64 -15.29 -15.38
CA SER A 90 21.12 -16.09 -14.23
C SER A 90 22.25 -15.45 -13.42
N LYS A 91 23.33 -15.00 -14.08
CA LYS A 91 24.50 -14.38 -13.41
C LYS A 91 24.16 -13.06 -12.71
N LYS A 92 23.26 -12.25 -13.29
CA LYS A 92 22.82 -10.98 -12.69
C LYS A 92 21.91 -11.25 -11.47
N LEU A 93 21.01 -12.22 -11.59
CA LEU A 93 20.10 -12.61 -10.51
C LEU A 93 20.87 -13.16 -9.30
N GLU A 94 21.88 -14.00 -9.50
CA GLU A 94 22.72 -14.49 -8.40
C GLU A 94 23.48 -13.37 -7.68
N LYS A 95 24.05 -12.40 -8.43
CA LYS A 95 24.74 -11.27 -7.82
C LYS A 95 23.79 -10.41 -6.99
N ILE A 96 22.60 -10.12 -7.51
CA ILE A 96 21.58 -9.32 -6.81
C ILE A 96 21.07 -10.10 -5.57
N LYS A 97 20.83 -11.40 -5.70
CA LYS A 97 20.42 -12.27 -4.59
C LYS A 97 21.45 -12.26 -3.45
N LYS A 98 22.73 -12.41 -3.75
CA LYS A 98 23.82 -12.33 -2.76
C LYS A 98 23.85 -10.96 -2.07
N THR A 99 23.76 -9.89 -2.84
CA THR A 99 23.74 -8.52 -2.31
C THR A 99 22.51 -8.27 -1.42
N PHE A 100 21.33 -8.69 -1.86
CA PHE A 100 20.09 -8.58 -1.13
C PHE A 100 20.11 -9.30 0.22
N HIS A 101 20.69 -10.50 0.27
CA HIS A 101 20.88 -11.24 1.52
C HIS A 101 21.95 -10.61 2.43
N LYS A 102 23.01 -10.04 1.86
CA LYS A 102 24.13 -9.44 2.62
C LYS A 102 23.70 -8.17 3.39
N TYR A 103 22.84 -7.34 2.82
CA TYR A 103 22.46 -6.04 3.37
C TYR A 103 21.12 -6.04 4.13
N GLY A 104 20.62 -7.22 4.54
CA GLY A 104 19.39 -7.32 5.34
C GLY A 104 18.13 -7.21 4.48
N SER A 105 17.82 -8.26 3.76
CA SER A 105 16.67 -8.35 2.85
C SER A 105 15.34 -7.91 3.47
N VAL A 106 15.12 -8.22 4.75
CA VAL A 106 13.91 -7.81 5.49
C VAL A 106 13.82 -6.28 5.60
N PHE A 107 14.94 -5.63 5.95
CA PHE A 107 14.98 -4.16 6.06
C PHE A 107 14.64 -3.48 4.73
N TRP A 108 15.19 -3.98 3.62
CA TRP A 108 14.90 -3.44 2.29
C TRP A 108 13.43 -3.60 1.89
N ILE A 109 12.82 -4.76 2.20
CA ILE A 109 11.39 -4.98 1.94
C ILE A 109 10.55 -3.99 2.75
N ILE A 110 10.84 -3.83 4.05
CA ILE A 110 10.14 -2.87 4.91
C ILE A 110 10.32 -1.44 4.35
N PHE A 111 11.56 -1.03 4.06
CA PHE A 111 11.88 0.31 3.59
C PHE A 111 11.12 0.69 2.32
N VAL A 112 11.07 -0.21 1.32
CA VAL A 112 10.32 0.04 0.09
C VAL A 112 8.81 0.10 0.35
N ASN A 113 8.30 -0.75 1.23
CA ASN A 113 6.87 -0.74 1.58
C ASN A 113 6.44 0.46 2.44
N VAL A 114 7.35 1.11 3.14
CA VAL A 114 7.08 2.38 3.84
C VAL A 114 7.06 3.57 2.87
N THR A 115 7.79 3.48 1.76
CA THR A 115 7.85 4.56 0.78
C THR A 115 6.74 4.41 -0.28
N PRO A 116 6.26 5.50 -0.87
CA PRO A 116 5.27 5.46 -1.96
C PRO A 116 5.90 5.01 -3.30
N LEU A 117 6.84 4.05 -3.24
CA LEU A 117 7.48 3.46 -4.41
C LEU A 117 6.64 2.27 -4.91
N PRO A 118 6.79 1.89 -6.20
CA PRO A 118 6.07 0.74 -6.75
C PRO A 118 6.57 -0.56 -6.09
N ASN A 119 5.83 -1.03 -5.10
CA ASN A 119 6.13 -2.23 -4.29
C ASN A 119 6.14 -3.52 -5.12
N ASP A 120 5.43 -3.50 -6.26
CA ASP A 120 5.33 -4.64 -7.18
C ASP A 120 6.68 -5.13 -7.67
N ILE A 121 7.61 -4.21 -7.94
CA ILE A 121 8.96 -4.56 -8.39
C ILE A 121 9.67 -5.42 -7.35
N VAL A 122 9.54 -5.08 -6.07
CA VAL A 122 10.14 -5.85 -4.96
C VAL A 122 9.40 -7.16 -4.78
N GLY A 123 8.07 -7.18 -4.91
CA GLY A 123 7.27 -8.40 -4.88
C GLY A 123 7.69 -9.39 -5.96
N VAL A 124 7.70 -8.95 -7.21
CA VAL A 124 8.15 -9.77 -8.35
C VAL A 124 9.59 -10.26 -8.15
N PHE A 125 10.50 -9.37 -7.74
CA PHE A 125 11.89 -9.74 -7.48
C PHE A 125 12.01 -10.81 -6.39
N CYS A 126 11.33 -10.65 -5.25
CA CYS A 126 11.31 -11.64 -4.18
C CYS A 126 10.74 -12.99 -4.64
N GLY A 127 9.71 -12.97 -5.50
CA GLY A 127 9.17 -14.18 -6.12
C GLY A 127 10.17 -14.88 -7.02
N VAL A 128 10.84 -14.14 -7.92
CA VAL A 128 11.85 -14.69 -8.85
C VAL A 128 13.01 -15.37 -8.11
N ILE A 129 13.52 -14.75 -7.04
CA ILE A 129 14.62 -15.33 -6.25
C ILE A 129 14.16 -16.41 -5.25
N ARG A 130 12.87 -16.72 -5.20
CA ARG A 130 12.25 -17.64 -4.21
C ARG A 130 12.60 -17.22 -2.78
N TYR A 131 12.47 -15.93 -2.49
CA TYR A 131 12.65 -15.47 -1.13
C TYR A 131 11.62 -16.11 -0.20
N ASP A 132 11.98 -16.33 1.06
CA ASP A 132 11.09 -16.94 2.05
C ASP A 132 9.76 -16.17 2.15
N PHE A 133 8.67 -16.89 1.86
CA PHE A 133 7.32 -16.31 1.80
C PHE A 133 6.89 -15.67 3.13
N LYS A 134 7.18 -16.33 4.26
CA LYS A 134 6.79 -15.82 5.58
C LYS A 134 7.53 -14.54 5.90
N LYS A 135 8.84 -14.49 5.61
CA LYS A 135 9.66 -13.28 5.82
C LYS A 135 9.20 -12.15 4.92
N TYR A 136 8.88 -12.42 3.65
CA TYR A 136 8.33 -11.45 2.72
C TYR A 136 6.99 -10.89 3.22
N PHE A 137 6.07 -11.77 3.61
CA PHE A 137 4.74 -11.37 4.10
C PHE A 137 4.83 -10.49 5.33
N ILE A 138 5.59 -10.91 6.35
CA ILE A 138 5.75 -10.15 7.60
C ILE A 138 6.43 -8.81 7.34
N ALA A 139 7.49 -8.78 6.55
CA ALA A 139 8.21 -7.55 6.23
C ALA A 139 7.33 -6.56 5.44
N SER A 140 6.56 -7.06 4.46
CA SER A 140 5.60 -6.25 3.70
C SER A 140 4.49 -5.72 4.59
N PHE A 141 3.94 -6.55 5.48
CA PHE A 141 2.90 -6.11 6.43
C PHE A 141 3.41 -5.01 7.37
N ILE A 142 4.61 -5.16 7.93
CA ILE A 142 5.20 -4.14 8.80
C ILE A 142 5.38 -2.83 8.03
N GLY A 143 5.93 -2.87 6.83
CA GLY A 143 6.12 -1.68 6.00
C GLY A 143 4.81 -1.00 5.64
N GLN A 144 3.81 -1.76 5.19
CA GLN A 144 2.48 -1.25 4.87
C GLN A 144 1.77 -0.70 6.10
N MET A 145 1.93 -1.32 7.26
CA MET A 145 1.33 -0.84 8.51
C MET A 145 1.92 0.51 8.94
N ILE A 146 3.24 0.69 8.84
CA ILE A 146 3.91 1.96 9.14
C ILE A 146 3.38 3.06 8.23
N LEU A 147 3.34 2.81 6.91
CA LEU A 147 2.84 3.78 5.93
C LEU A 147 1.37 4.11 6.15
N ALA A 148 0.53 3.09 6.36
CA ALA A 148 -0.90 3.28 6.58
C ALA A 148 -1.20 4.05 7.88
N LEU A 149 -0.48 3.77 8.96
CA LEU A 149 -0.57 4.55 10.21
C LEU A 149 -0.19 6.00 9.97
N PHE A 150 0.94 6.24 9.31
CA PHE A 150 1.37 7.60 9.00
C PHE A 150 0.29 8.38 8.23
N LEU A 151 -0.29 7.78 7.19
CA LEU A 151 -1.32 8.41 6.36
C LEU A 151 -2.63 8.64 7.12
N ALA A 152 -3.12 7.62 7.84
CA ALA A 152 -4.38 7.71 8.57
C ALA A 152 -4.31 8.73 9.71
N TYR A 153 -3.21 8.74 10.49
CA TYR A 153 -3.02 9.73 11.54
C TYR A 153 -2.75 11.14 10.98
N SER A 154 -2.05 11.26 9.86
CA SER A 154 -1.89 12.56 9.17
C SER A 154 -3.24 13.13 8.75
N GLY A 155 -4.16 12.30 8.24
CA GLY A 155 -5.53 12.70 7.93
C GLY A 155 -6.30 13.14 9.17
N PHE A 156 -6.25 12.37 10.23
CA PHE A 156 -6.92 12.66 11.51
C PHE A 156 -6.48 14.00 12.10
N TYR A 157 -5.18 14.23 12.22
CA TYR A 157 -4.66 15.48 12.78
C TYR A 157 -4.84 16.68 11.87
N SER A 158 -4.81 16.49 10.54
CA SER A 158 -5.02 17.58 9.58
C SER A 158 -6.43 18.16 9.68
N ILE A 159 -7.46 17.31 9.81
CA ILE A 159 -8.84 17.76 9.96
C ILE A 159 -9.05 18.45 11.32
N ASN A 160 -8.55 17.88 12.41
CA ASN A 160 -8.66 18.48 13.73
C ASN A 160 -8.00 19.86 13.75
N TRP A 161 -6.80 19.99 13.18
CA TRP A 161 -6.12 21.29 13.09
C TRP A 161 -6.92 22.31 12.28
N VAL A 162 -7.54 21.93 11.18
CA VAL A 162 -8.40 22.82 10.37
C VAL A 162 -9.66 23.24 11.16
N LEU A 163 -10.29 22.32 11.87
CA LEU A 163 -11.46 22.62 12.70
C LEU A 163 -11.08 23.59 13.83
N ASP A 164 -10.00 23.34 14.55
CA ASP A 164 -9.50 24.21 15.63
C ASP A 164 -9.16 25.63 15.12
N PHE A 165 -8.65 25.73 13.89
CA PHE A 165 -8.35 27.02 13.26
C PHE A 165 -9.60 27.79 12.82
N LEU A 166 -10.66 27.07 12.42
CA LEU A 166 -11.90 27.68 11.91
C LEU A 166 -12.91 28.00 13.02
N GLN A 167 -12.95 27.22 14.12
CA GLN A 167 -13.87 27.43 15.24
C GLN A 167 -13.88 28.87 15.77
N PRO A 168 -12.73 29.52 16.10
CA PRO A 168 -12.73 30.89 16.61
C PRO A 168 -13.21 31.92 15.59
N ARG A 169 -13.13 31.63 14.29
CA ARG A 169 -13.48 32.54 13.20
C ARG A 169 -14.94 32.42 12.78
N LEU A 170 -15.57 31.28 13.00
CA LEU A 170 -16.95 31.02 12.57
C LEU A 170 -17.95 31.07 13.73
N GLY A 171 -17.50 31.25 14.98
CA GLY A 171 -18.37 31.28 16.16
C GLY A 171 -19.17 29.99 16.38
N LEU A 172 -18.68 28.88 15.87
CA LEU A 172 -19.31 27.56 16.00
C LEU A 172 -18.78 26.87 17.27
N GLU A 173 -19.59 26.89 18.31
CA GLU A 173 -19.41 26.00 19.47
C GLU A 173 -20.14 24.67 19.16
N PHE A 174 -19.38 23.58 19.10
CA PHE A 174 -19.90 22.21 19.01
C PHE A 174 -19.65 21.48 20.32
#